data_e554193d3c4bf155b61d5a292722c3a9
#
_entry.id   e554193d3c4bf155b61d5a292722c3a9
#
_cell.length_a   1.000
_cell.length_b   1.000
_cell.length_c   1.000
_cell.angle_alpha   90.00
_cell.angle_beta   90.00
_cell.angle_gamma   90.00
#
_symmetry.space_group_name_H-M   'P 1'
#
loop_
_entity.id
_entity.type
_entity.pdbx_description
1 polymer ?
#
loop_
_entity_poly.entity_id
_entity_poly.type
_entity_poly.pdbx_seq_one_letter_code
_entity_poly.pdbx_strand_id
1 'polypeptide(L)'
;MRVKALLAAALLCFMTAVAVEAQSLPSARPEQVGLSSERLQRITDMLKADVDKRMIPGAVVLVARHGKIAYFETVGVRDPATKVPMTKDSIFRIYSMSKPITSVSAMMLWEDGRFNLSEPVSKYIPQMGGLKVGVEKPDPNGGKPTLELVPTKRDMTIQDLFRHTSGLTYGFFGPGQVKKMYAEAKVWNDYPSNAELVDRLAKLPLAYQPGTTWDYSHSTDVLGRLVEVISRQSLYQFEKERLLDPDRDEGHELLRDRQGQAEPHRRALPR
;
A
#
# COMPACT_ATOMS: atom_id res chain seq x y z
N MET A 1 -25.72 55.33 3.53
CA MET A 1 -24.35 55.15 2.96
C MET A 1 -23.46 54.16 3.72
N ARG A 2 -23.52 54.06 5.05
CA ARG A 2 -22.64 53.17 5.84
C ARG A 2 -22.89 51.65 5.68
N VAL A 3 -24.13 51.24 5.41
CA VAL A 3 -24.47 49.80 5.25
C VAL A 3 -23.97 49.20 3.92
N LYS A 4 -23.97 50.04 2.84
CA LYS A 4 -23.47 49.61 1.52
C LYS A 4 -21.94 49.45 1.50
N ALA A 5 -21.20 50.19 2.33
CA ALA A 5 -19.76 50.07 2.45
C ALA A 5 -19.34 48.85 3.24
N LEU A 6 -20.13 48.43 4.24
CA LEU A 6 -19.89 47.21 5.02
C LEU A 6 -20.16 45.93 4.22
N LEU A 7 -21.16 45.93 3.34
CA LEU A 7 -21.45 44.82 2.42
C LEU A 7 -20.36 44.67 1.33
N ALA A 8 -19.81 45.77 0.83
CA ALA A 8 -18.72 45.75 -0.13
C ALA A 8 -17.38 45.23 0.50
N ALA A 9 -17.10 45.59 1.75
CA ALA A 9 -15.93 45.11 2.48
C ALA A 9 -16.03 43.61 2.83
N ALA A 10 -17.23 43.12 3.17
CA ALA A 10 -17.46 41.70 3.41
C ALA A 10 -17.36 40.85 2.13
N LEU A 11 -17.74 41.39 0.97
CA LEU A 11 -17.59 40.71 -0.32
C LEU A 11 -16.12 40.66 -0.79
N LEU A 12 -15.31 41.66 -0.44
CA LEU A 12 -13.87 41.67 -0.79
C LEU A 12 -13.05 40.72 0.05
N CYS A 13 -13.44 40.42 1.30
CA CYS A 13 -12.79 39.40 2.15
C CYS A 13 -13.06 37.94 1.71
N PHE A 14 -14.11 37.72 0.90
CA PHE A 14 -14.43 36.36 0.43
C PHE A 14 -13.73 35.97 -0.89
N MET A 15 -13.02 36.89 -1.54
CA MET A 15 -12.37 36.63 -2.83
C MET A 15 -10.87 36.30 -2.76
N THR A 16 -10.29 36.11 -1.60
CA THR A 16 -8.92 35.59 -1.49
C THR A 16 -8.91 34.15 -0.96
N ALA A 17 -9.73 33.27 -1.50
CA ALA A 17 -9.39 31.89 -1.55
C ALA A 17 -8.22 31.77 -2.55
N VAL A 18 -7.00 32.02 -2.08
CA VAL A 18 -5.78 31.68 -2.81
C VAL A 18 -5.89 30.17 -3.01
N ALA A 19 -6.21 29.76 -4.23
CA ALA A 19 -5.97 28.39 -4.62
C ALA A 19 -4.48 28.16 -4.43
N VAL A 20 -4.11 27.51 -3.32
CA VAL A 20 -2.76 27.00 -3.13
C VAL A 20 -2.62 25.91 -4.18
N GLU A 21 -2.14 26.28 -5.36
CA GLU A 21 -1.71 25.29 -6.33
C GLU A 21 -0.66 24.43 -5.65
N ALA A 22 -0.84 23.11 -5.66
CA ALA A 22 0.22 22.18 -5.28
C ALA A 22 1.36 22.44 -6.26
N GLN A 23 2.35 23.22 -5.81
CA GLN A 23 3.51 23.51 -6.62
C GLN A 23 4.33 22.24 -6.72
N SER A 24 4.58 21.78 -7.95
CA SER A 24 5.62 20.80 -8.18
C SER A 24 6.91 21.30 -7.52
N LEU A 25 7.64 20.40 -6.85
CA LEU A 25 8.90 20.78 -6.22
C LEU A 25 9.79 21.51 -7.24
N PRO A 26 10.35 22.68 -6.90
CA PRO A 26 11.24 23.39 -7.80
C PRO A 26 12.51 22.59 -8.08
N SER A 27 13.03 22.68 -9.30
CA SER A 27 14.30 22.05 -9.66
C SER A 27 15.49 22.87 -9.15
N ALA A 28 16.59 22.21 -8.83
CA ALA A 28 17.87 22.83 -8.47
C ALA A 28 19.03 22.02 -9.07
N ARG A 29 20.16 22.69 -9.32
CA ARG A 29 21.38 21.95 -9.62
C ARG A 29 21.81 21.15 -8.38
N PRO A 30 22.30 19.91 -8.53
CA PRO A 30 22.70 19.06 -7.41
C PRO A 30 23.61 19.79 -6.39
N GLU A 31 24.58 20.57 -6.87
CA GLU A 31 25.54 21.29 -6.02
C GLU A 31 24.86 22.33 -5.11
N GLN A 32 23.76 22.93 -5.55
CA GLN A 32 23.00 23.91 -4.74
C GLN A 32 22.30 23.29 -3.54
N VAL A 33 22.15 21.99 -3.55
CA VAL A 33 21.52 21.22 -2.46
C VAL A 33 22.50 20.23 -1.81
N GLY A 34 23.81 20.42 -2.06
CA GLY A 34 24.88 19.62 -1.45
C GLY A 34 24.97 18.18 -1.99
N LEU A 35 24.62 17.99 -3.26
CA LEU A 35 24.79 16.75 -4.01
C LEU A 35 25.83 16.98 -5.12
N SER A 36 26.33 15.91 -5.75
CA SER A 36 27.29 15.96 -6.85
C SER A 36 26.62 15.47 -8.14
N SER A 37 26.60 16.30 -9.17
CA SER A 37 26.12 15.93 -10.50
C SER A 37 26.87 14.73 -11.06
N GLU A 38 28.19 14.69 -10.88
CA GLU A 38 29.02 13.57 -11.33
C GLU A 38 28.63 12.24 -10.67
N ARG A 39 28.35 12.27 -9.34
CA ARG A 39 27.94 11.07 -8.62
C ARG A 39 26.52 10.63 -8.99
N LEU A 40 25.61 11.57 -9.21
CA LEU A 40 24.25 11.26 -9.66
C LEU A 40 24.26 10.68 -11.07
N GLN A 41 25.18 11.14 -11.96
CA GLN A 41 25.33 10.57 -13.29
C GLN A 41 25.65 9.07 -13.25
N ARG A 42 26.39 8.59 -12.25
CA ARG A 42 26.70 7.17 -12.08
C ARG A 42 25.43 6.30 -11.90
N ILE A 43 24.34 6.88 -11.35
CA ILE A 43 23.04 6.19 -11.27
C ILE A 43 22.48 5.96 -12.68
N THR A 44 22.51 7.01 -13.52
CA THR A 44 22.07 6.90 -14.92
C THR A 44 22.89 5.84 -15.68
N ASP A 45 24.20 5.86 -15.51
CA ASP A 45 25.12 4.96 -16.23
C ASP A 45 24.88 3.50 -15.80
N MET A 46 24.71 3.26 -14.49
CA MET A 46 24.35 1.94 -13.95
C MET A 46 23.01 1.44 -14.50
N LEU A 47 21.97 2.26 -14.45
CA LEU A 47 20.64 1.88 -14.94
C LEU A 47 20.63 1.62 -16.45
N LYS A 48 21.39 2.40 -17.25
CA LYS A 48 21.56 2.13 -18.67
C LYS A 48 22.20 0.77 -18.89
N ALA A 49 23.29 0.47 -18.14
CA ALA A 49 23.94 -0.83 -18.22
C ALA A 49 23.01 -2.00 -17.85
N ASP A 50 22.11 -1.81 -16.87
CA ASP A 50 21.12 -2.83 -16.49
C ASP A 50 20.04 -3.02 -17.57
N VAL A 51 19.61 -1.93 -18.22
CA VAL A 51 18.71 -2.01 -19.39
C VAL A 51 19.39 -2.74 -20.55
N ASP A 52 20.65 -2.41 -20.87
CA ASP A 52 21.41 -3.05 -21.95
C ASP A 52 21.60 -4.55 -21.71
N LYS A 53 21.82 -4.94 -20.45
CA LYS A 53 21.88 -6.35 -20.00
C LYS A 53 20.51 -7.02 -19.89
N ARG A 54 19.43 -6.31 -20.17
CA ARG A 54 18.04 -6.77 -20.03
C ARG A 54 17.66 -7.23 -18.61
N MET A 55 18.33 -6.70 -17.60
CA MET A 55 17.99 -6.96 -16.19
C MET A 55 16.71 -6.23 -15.78
N ILE A 56 16.49 -5.03 -16.32
CA ILE A 56 15.27 -4.23 -16.19
C ILE A 56 14.85 -3.68 -17.54
N PRO A 57 13.56 -3.49 -17.80
CA PRO A 57 13.10 -2.87 -19.05
C PRO A 57 13.39 -1.37 -19.10
N GLY A 58 13.32 -0.71 -17.97
CA GLY A 58 13.54 0.73 -17.82
C GLY A 58 13.32 1.16 -16.38
N ALA A 59 13.62 2.42 -16.09
CA ALA A 59 13.47 3.01 -14.78
C ALA A 59 13.19 4.51 -14.86
N VAL A 60 12.55 5.01 -13.80
CA VAL A 60 12.44 6.44 -13.48
C VAL A 60 13.10 6.64 -12.13
N VAL A 61 14.00 7.61 -12.03
CA VAL A 61 14.68 7.94 -10.76
C VAL A 61 14.54 9.41 -10.47
N LEU A 62 14.06 9.73 -9.27
CA LEU A 62 13.97 11.09 -8.76
C LEU A 62 14.74 11.20 -7.44
N VAL A 63 15.60 12.20 -7.32
CA VAL A 63 16.24 12.57 -6.06
C VAL A 63 15.89 14.01 -5.73
N ALA A 64 15.23 14.21 -4.59
CA ALA A 64 14.92 15.53 -4.06
C ALA A 64 15.68 15.74 -2.73
N ARG A 65 16.12 16.97 -2.49
CA ARG A 65 16.77 17.39 -1.24
C ARG A 65 16.42 18.84 -0.93
N HIS A 66 16.15 19.15 0.33
CA HIS A 66 15.75 20.47 0.80
C HIS A 66 14.55 21.05 0.02
N GLY A 67 13.54 20.19 -0.29
CA GLY A 67 12.35 20.59 -1.02
C GLY A 67 12.59 20.93 -2.49
N LYS A 68 13.71 20.47 -3.09
CA LYS A 68 14.04 20.73 -4.50
C LYS A 68 14.43 19.45 -5.20
N ILE A 69 13.99 19.29 -6.46
CA ILE A 69 14.38 18.17 -7.32
C ILE A 69 15.77 18.46 -7.85
N ALA A 70 16.74 17.63 -7.44
CA ALA A 70 18.12 17.73 -7.86
C ALA A 70 18.48 16.77 -9.01
N TYR A 71 17.68 15.72 -9.21
CA TYR A 71 17.90 14.71 -10.24
C TYR A 71 16.58 14.05 -10.60
N PHE A 72 16.29 13.95 -11.90
CA PHE A 72 15.06 13.31 -12.37
C PHE A 72 15.29 12.78 -13.78
N GLU A 73 15.64 11.49 -13.86
CA GLU A 73 16.06 10.83 -15.09
C GLU A 73 15.20 9.60 -15.41
N THR A 74 15.13 9.28 -16.69
CA THR A 74 14.46 8.09 -17.21
C THR A 74 15.39 7.31 -18.10
N VAL A 75 15.33 5.98 -18.04
CA VAL A 75 16.12 5.10 -18.91
C VAL A 75 15.23 3.96 -19.43
N GLY A 76 15.54 3.46 -20.63
CA GLY A 76 14.90 2.30 -21.21
C GLY A 76 13.46 2.53 -21.67
N VAL A 77 12.65 1.48 -21.59
CA VAL A 77 11.27 1.45 -22.08
C VAL A 77 10.29 1.05 -21.00
N ARG A 78 9.06 1.57 -21.06
CA ARG A 78 7.98 1.17 -20.15
C ARG A 78 7.29 -0.14 -20.56
N ASP A 79 7.38 -0.49 -21.85
CA ASP A 79 6.88 -1.75 -22.40
C ASP A 79 7.91 -2.37 -23.34
N PRO A 80 8.53 -3.49 -22.97
CA PRO A 80 9.50 -4.18 -23.80
C PRO A 80 8.94 -4.68 -25.14
N ALA A 81 7.64 -4.98 -25.22
CA ALA A 81 7.01 -5.51 -26.43
C ALA A 81 6.80 -4.43 -27.48
N THR A 82 6.33 -3.26 -27.06
CA THR A 82 6.02 -2.12 -27.93
C THR A 82 7.18 -1.13 -28.05
N LYS A 83 8.21 -1.28 -27.22
CA LYS A 83 9.39 -0.40 -27.14
C LYS A 83 9.05 1.07 -26.87
N VAL A 84 7.91 1.33 -26.25
CA VAL A 84 7.51 2.67 -25.84
C VAL A 84 8.51 3.20 -24.81
N PRO A 85 9.15 4.37 -25.02
CA PRO A 85 10.12 4.92 -24.10
C PRO A 85 9.58 5.12 -22.70
N MET A 86 10.44 4.97 -21.69
CA MET A 86 10.14 5.39 -20.32
C MET A 86 10.08 6.91 -20.26
N THR A 87 9.06 7.45 -19.62
CA THR A 87 8.85 8.90 -19.42
C THR A 87 8.72 9.22 -17.94
N LYS A 88 8.92 10.49 -17.58
CA LYS A 88 8.87 10.94 -16.17
C LYS A 88 7.48 10.77 -15.53
N ASP A 89 6.45 10.74 -16.36
CA ASP A 89 5.04 10.53 -16.00
C ASP A 89 4.58 9.07 -16.18
N SER A 90 5.51 8.13 -16.37
CA SER A 90 5.17 6.70 -16.46
C SER A 90 4.56 6.21 -15.18
N ILE A 91 3.45 5.45 -15.29
CA ILE A 91 2.72 4.89 -14.15
C ILE A 91 3.31 3.52 -13.80
N PHE A 92 3.51 3.29 -12.51
CA PHE A 92 4.08 2.05 -11.95
C PHE A 92 3.10 1.35 -11.04
N ARG A 93 3.13 0.01 -11.06
CA ARG A 93 2.56 -0.79 -9.98
C ARG A 93 3.50 -0.71 -8.79
N ILE A 94 3.06 -0.08 -7.70
CA ILE A 94 3.91 0.16 -6.54
C ILE A 94 3.86 -0.97 -5.50
N TYR A 95 3.01 -1.99 -5.71
CA TYR A 95 2.88 -3.15 -4.83
C TYR A 95 2.84 -2.77 -3.34
N SER A 96 3.78 -3.27 -2.54
CA SER A 96 3.82 -3.04 -1.09
C SER A 96 4.05 -1.59 -0.69
N MET A 97 4.45 -0.72 -1.60
CA MET A 97 4.47 0.73 -1.34
C MET A 97 3.07 1.33 -1.20
N SER A 98 2.00 0.60 -1.56
CA SER A 98 0.61 0.98 -1.25
C SER A 98 0.29 0.88 0.25
N LYS A 99 1.04 0.09 1.04
CA LYS A 99 0.77 -0.11 2.47
C LYS A 99 0.83 1.17 3.31
N PRO A 100 1.81 2.06 3.14
CA PRO A 100 1.81 3.37 3.81
C PRO A 100 0.54 4.16 3.55
N ILE A 101 0.02 4.16 2.31
CA ILE A 101 -1.17 4.91 1.91
C ILE A 101 -2.40 4.36 2.65
N THR A 102 -2.62 3.05 2.59
CA THR A 102 -3.70 2.39 3.35
C THR A 102 -3.56 2.60 4.87
N SER A 103 -2.32 2.60 5.39
CA SER A 103 -2.09 2.87 6.81
C SER A 103 -2.42 4.30 7.19
N VAL A 104 -2.05 5.29 6.37
CA VAL A 104 -2.43 6.70 6.59
C VAL A 104 -3.95 6.84 6.55
N SER A 105 -4.62 6.22 5.59
CA SER A 105 -6.09 6.23 5.47
C SER A 105 -6.77 5.69 6.74
N ALA A 106 -6.26 4.59 7.28
CA ALA A 106 -6.76 4.07 8.55
C ALA A 106 -6.45 5.02 9.73
N MET A 107 -5.25 5.63 9.76
CA MET A 107 -4.90 6.61 10.81
C MET A 107 -5.76 7.87 10.76
N MET A 108 -6.20 8.32 9.58
CA MET A 108 -7.15 9.42 9.45
C MET A 108 -8.49 9.09 10.16
N LEU A 109 -8.99 7.87 10.03
CA LEU A 109 -10.18 7.41 10.74
C LEU A 109 -9.95 7.28 12.24
N TRP A 110 -8.74 6.91 12.66
CA TRP A 110 -8.37 6.91 14.08
C TRP A 110 -8.32 8.33 14.64
N GLU A 111 -7.75 9.28 13.92
CA GLU A 111 -7.72 10.70 14.28
C GLU A 111 -9.13 11.28 14.38
N ASP A 112 -10.04 10.87 13.50
CA ASP A 112 -11.47 11.19 13.53
C ASP A 112 -12.20 10.48 14.73
N GLY A 113 -11.50 9.73 15.59
CA GLY A 113 -12.07 9.03 16.77
C GLY A 113 -12.98 7.85 16.43
N ARG A 114 -12.86 7.29 15.21
CA ARG A 114 -13.77 6.24 14.73
C ARG A 114 -13.43 4.85 15.29
N PHE A 115 -12.24 4.63 15.79
CA PHE A 115 -11.80 3.42 16.47
C PHE A 115 -10.60 3.67 17.38
N ASN A 116 -10.29 2.69 18.25
CA ASN A 116 -9.06 2.68 19.06
C ASN A 116 -8.13 1.57 18.60
N LEU A 117 -6.82 1.82 18.62
CA LEU A 117 -5.80 0.86 18.18
C LEU A 117 -5.83 -0.46 18.97
N SER A 118 -6.22 -0.41 20.25
CA SER A 118 -6.33 -1.59 21.13
C SER A 118 -7.60 -2.42 20.93
N GLU A 119 -8.54 -1.95 20.12
CA GLU A 119 -9.78 -2.68 19.88
C GLU A 119 -9.53 -3.93 19.02
N PRO A 120 -10.27 -5.02 19.27
CA PRO A 120 -10.19 -6.21 18.44
C PRO A 120 -10.73 -5.92 17.03
N VAL A 121 -10.04 -6.47 16.03
CA VAL A 121 -10.48 -6.37 14.63
C VAL A 121 -11.88 -6.95 14.45
N SER A 122 -12.22 -7.99 15.20
CA SER A 122 -13.52 -8.67 15.18
C SER A 122 -14.71 -7.77 15.54
N LYS A 123 -14.49 -6.66 16.23
CA LYS A 123 -15.52 -5.64 16.49
C LYS A 123 -16.08 -5.04 15.20
N TYR A 124 -15.26 -4.90 14.17
CA TYR A 124 -15.60 -4.27 12.90
C TYR A 124 -15.72 -5.30 11.76
N ILE A 125 -14.96 -6.37 11.85
CA ILE A 125 -14.90 -7.46 10.88
C ILE A 125 -15.11 -8.78 11.64
N PRO A 126 -16.37 -9.16 11.92
CA PRO A 126 -16.68 -10.29 12.82
C PRO A 126 -16.02 -11.61 12.44
N GLN A 127 -15.82 -11.88 11.14
CA GLN A 127 -15.19 -13.12 10.68
C GLN A 127 -13.70 -13.22 11.04
N MET A 128 -13.07 -12.14 11.51
CA MET A 128 -11.69 -12.15 12.02
C MET A 128 -11.60 -12.48 13.52
N GLY A 129 -12.73 -12.77 14.17
CA GLY A 129 -12.80 -13.24 15.56
C GLY A 129 -12.79 -14.76 15.66
N GLY A 130 -12.32 -15.28 16.81
CA GLY A 130 -12.33 -16.72 17.10
C GLY A 130 -11.44 -17.56 16.20
N LEU A 131 -10.48 -16.97 15.51
CA LEU A 131 -9.52 -17.70 14.67
C LEU A 131 -8.64 -18.61 15.52
N LYS A 132 -8.11 -19.66 14.91
CA LYS A 132 -7.18 -20.59 15.55
C LYS A 132 -5.76 -20.36 15.04
N VAL A 133 -4.78 -20.70 15.86
CA VAL A 133 -3.36 -20.67 15.51
C VAL A 133 -2.90 -22.08 15.18
N GLY A 134 -2.19 -22.22 14.06
CA GLY A 134 -1.56 -23.49 13.70
C GLY A 134 -0.22 -23.66 14.42
N VAL A 135 -0.11 -24.73 15.21
CA VAL A 135 1.12 -25.11 15.93
C VAL A 135 1.64 -26.42 15.35
N GLU A 136 2.85 -26.38 14.84
CA GLU A 136 3.53 -27.60 14.35
C GLU A 136 4.12 -28.36 15.51
N LYS A 137 3.73 -29.63 15.67
CA LYS A 137 4.29 -30.55 16.66
C LYS A 137 5.19 -31.58 15.98
N PRO A 138 6.45 -31.74 16.43
CA PRO A 138 7.31 -32.77 15.92
C PRO A 138 6.66 -34.14 16.08
N ASP A 139 6.85 -35.02 15.10
CA ASP A 139 6.49 -36.43 15.25
C ASP A 139 7.54 -37.12 16.15
N PRO A 140 7.13 -37.74 17.27
CA PRO A 140 8.05 -38.47 18.16
C PRO A 140 8.83 -39.57 17.46
N ASN A 141 8.32 -40.12 16.36
CA ASN A 141 8.95 -41.20 15.59
C ASN A 141 9.77 -40.66 14.40
N GLY A 142 10.07 -39.36 14.34
CA GLY A 142 10.89 -38.77 13.27
C GLY A 142 10.16 -38.60 11.94
N GLY A 143 8.83 -38.72 11.93
CA GLY A 143 7.98 -38.46 10.76
C GLY A 143 7.78 -36.96 10.48
N LYS A 144 6.81 -36.68 9.63
CA LYS A 144 6.44 -35.29 9.33
C LYS A 144 5.72 -34.65 10.54
N PRO A 145 6.03 -33.38 10.89
CA PRO A 145 5.30 -32.68 11.94
C PRO A 145 3.80 -32.65 11.67
N THR A 146 3.00 -32.77 12.71
CA THR A 146 1.54 -32.64 12.67
C THR A 146 1.15 -31.18 12.97
N LEU A 147 0.09 -30.68 12.33
CA LEU A 147 -0.46 -29.36 12.59
C LEU A 147 -1.63 -29.47 13.58
N GLU A 148 -1.49 -28.85 14.74
CA GLU A 148 -2.56 -28.71 15.71
C GLU A 148 -3.13 -27.28 15.65
N LEU A 149 -4.46 -27.16 15.65
CA LEU A 149 -5.14 -25.87 15.67
C LEU A 149 -5.56 -25.55 17.11
N VAL A 150 -4.89 -24.58 17.71
CA VAL A 150 -5.17 -24.13 19.08
C VAL A 150 -5.89 -22.79 19.08
N PRO A 151 -6.70 -22.47 20.12
CA PRO A 151 -7.32 -21.15 20.24
C PRO A 151 -6.28 -20.02 20.33
N THR A 152 -6.65 -18.84 19.88
CA THR A 152 -5.88 -17.62 20.16
C THR A 152 -5.95 -17.29 21.67
N LYS A 153 -4.85 -16.79 22.22
CA LYS A 153 -4.81 -16.29 23.61
C LYS A 153 -5.57 -14.96 23.76
N ARG A 154 -5.69 -14.21 22.70
CA ARG A 154 -6.51 -13.02 22.54
C ARG A 154 -6.83 -12.79 21.06
N ASP A 155 -7.85 -12.03 20.80
CA ASP A 155 -8.11 -11.55 19.42
C ASP A 155 -6.99 -10.63 18.94
N MET A 156 -6.78 -10.60 17.63
CA MET A 156 -5.89 -9.60 17.01
C MET A 156 -6.51 -8.21 17.14
N THR A 157 -5.69 -7.25 17.51
CA THR A 157 -6.09 -5.84 17.57
C THR A 157 -5.80 -5.11 16.28
N ILE A 158 -6.41 -3.92 16.10
CA ILE A 158 -6.11 -3.06 14.96
C ILE A 158 -4.63 -2.66 14.97
N GLN A 159 -4.03 -2.43 16.14
CA GLN A 159 -2.59 -2.18 16.28
C GLN A 159 -1.73 -3.35 15.74
N ASP A 160 -2.17 -4.59 15.94
CA ASP A 160 -1.45 -5.75 15.41
C ASP A 160 -1.44 -5.77 13.87
N LEU A 161 -2.49 -5.28 13.21
CA LEU A 161 -2.52 -5.13 11.75
C LEU A 161 -1.45 -4.15 11.27
N PHE A 162 -1.37 -2.95 11.88
CA PHE A 162 -0.35 -1.95 11.54
C PHE A 162 1.07 -2.45 11.73
N ARG A 163 1.28 -3.28 12.75
CA ARG A 163 2.60 -3.76 13.16
C ARG A 163 3.00 -5.09 12.51
N HIS A 164 2.15 -5.70 11.70
CA HIS A 164 2.34 -7.07 11.21
C HIS A 164 2.57 -8.10 12.34
N THR A 165 1.87 -7.92 13.46
CA THR A 165 1.86 -8.85 14.61
C THR A 165 0.51 -9.53 14.80
N SER A 166 -0.34 -9.50 13.80
CA SER A 166 -1.70 -10.05 13.85
C SER A 166 -1.75 -11.58 13.91
N GLY A 167 -0.65 -12.25 13.57
CA GLY A 167 -0.60 -13.70 13.38
C GLY A 167 -0.94 -14.16 11.95
N LEU A 168 -1.47 -13.27 11.10
CA LEU A 168 -1.59 -13.52 9.66
C LEU A 168 -0.22 -13.69 9.01
N THR A 169 -0.16 -14.34 7.86
CA THR A 169 1.07 -14.56 7.10
C THR A 169 0.85 -14.42 5.60
N TYR A 170 1.92 -14.55 4.83
CA TYR A 170 1.90 -14.83 3.39
C TYR A 170 2.36 -16.26 3.11
N GLY A 171 1.82 -16.87 2.06
CA GLY A 171 2.16 -18.25 1.70
C GLY A 171 3.51 -18.43 1.03
N PHE A 172 4.22 -17.34 0.66
CA PHE A 172 5.45 -17.41 -0.13
C PHE A 172 6.73 -17.02 0.66
N PHE A 173 6.62 -16.67 1.94
CA PHE A 173 7.76 -16.34 2.76
C PHE A 173 8.05 -17.43 3.80
N GLY A 174 9.16 -18.15 3.62
CA GLY A 174 9.67 -19.14 4.54
C GLY A 174 8.86 -20.45 4.61
N PRO A 175 9.34 -21.44 5.36
CA PRO A 175 8.69 -22.73 5.54
C PRO A 175 7.54 -22.66 6.55
N GLY A 176 6.73 -23.74 6.60
CA GLY A 176 5.69 -23.94 7.59
C GLY A 176 4.38 -24.43 6.98
N GLN A 177 3.66 -25.29 7.69
CA GLN A 177 2.43 -25.88 7.20
C GLN A 177 1.32 -24.82 7.02
N VAL A 178 1.21 -23.85 7.94
CA VAL A 178 0.26 -22.74 7.82
C VAL A 178 0.58 -21.90 6.59
N LYS A 179 1.86 -21.58 6.35
CA LYS A 179 2.27 -20.82 5.15
C LYS A 179 1.92 -21.56 3.86
N LYS A 180 2.09 -22.88 3.86
CA LYS A 180 1.67 -23.72 2.74
C LYS A 180 0.15 -23.67 2.52
N MET A 181 -0.66 -23.67 3.59
CA MET A 181 -2.12 -23.50 3.46
C MET A 181 -2.49 -22.16 2.81
N TYR A 182 -1.81 -21.05 3.17
CA TYR A 182 -2.02 -19.76 2.52
C TYR A 182 -1.64 -19.77 1.03
N ALA A 183 -0.53 -20.43 0.68
CA ALA A 183 -0.13 -20.58 -0.72
C ALA A 183 -1.15 -21.41 -1.53
N GLU A 184 -1.63 -22.52 -0.96
CA GLU A 184 -2.61 -23.41 -1.58
C GLU A 184 -4.00 -22.75 -1.71
N ALA A 185 -4.40 -21.95 -0.74
CA ALA A 185 -5.65 -21.22 -0.74
C ALA A 185 -5.73 -20.14 -1.83
N LYS A 186 -4.58 -19.75 -2.42
CA LYS A 186 -4.48 -18.77 -3.51
C LYS A 186 -5.32 -17.52 -3.24
N VAL A 187 -5.24 -17.00 -2.02
CA VAL A 187 -6.08 -15.90 -1.53
C VAL A 187 -6.06 -14.64 -2.41
N TRP A 188 -5.02 -14.49 -3.24
CA TRP A 188 -4.85 -13.38 -4.18
C TRP A 188 -5.53 -13.57 -5.54
N ASN A 189 -5.89 -14.81 -5.87
CA ASN A 189 -6.39 -15.11 -7.21
C ASN A 189 -7.86 -14.74 -7.32
N ASP A 190 -8.17 -13.98 -8.36
CA ASP A 190 -9.53 -13.65 -8.76
C ASP A 190 -10.44 -13.06 -7.66
N TYR A 191 -9.83 -12.48 -6.62
CA TYR A 191 -10.63 -11.78 -5.61
C TYR A 191 -10.97 -10.36 -6.10
N PRO A 192 -12.24 -10.04 -6.22
CA PRO A 192 -12.69 -8.75 -6.74
C PRO A 192 -12.72 -7.66 -5.66
N SER A 193 -12.71 -8.02 -4.38
CA SER A 193 -12.88 -7.08 -3.28
C SER A 193 -12.08 -7.45 -2.03
N ASN A 194 -11.79 -6.45 -1.18
CA ASN A 194 -11.19 -6.67 0.13
C ASN A 194 -12.07 -7.52 1.05
N ALA A 195 -13.39 -7.41 0.91
CA ALA A 195 -14.33 -8.22 1.68
C ALA A 195 -14.13 -9.72 1.39
N GLU A 196 -14.09 -10.10 0.11
CA GLU A 196 -13.88 -11.50 -0.28
C GLU A 196 -12.50 -12.01 0.14
N LEU A 197 -11.45 -11.16 0.04
CA LEU A 197 -10.12 -11.53 0.53
C LEU A 197 -10.16 -11.87 2.02
N VAL A 198 -10.80 -11.01 2.83
CA VAL A 198 -10.94 -11.24 4.28
C VAL A 198 -11.74 -12.50 4.57
N ASP A 199 -12.81 -12.79 3.82
CA ASP A 199 -13.59 -14.03 3.95
C ASP A 199 -12.76 -15.29 3.64
N ARG A 200 -11.82 -15.19 2.70
CA ARG A 200 -10.87 -16.28 2.40
C ARG A 200 -9.85 -16.43 3.52
N LEU A 201 -9.30 -15.33 4.02
CA LEU A 201 -8.34 -15.34 5.12
C LEU A 201 -8.93 -15.90 6.42
N ALA A 202 -10.19 -15.59 6.71
CA ALA A 202 -10.91 -16.06 7.90
C ALA A 202 -11.08 -17.59 7.95
N LYS A 203 -10.90 -18.29 6.84
CA LYS A 203 -10.93 -19.77 6.77
C LYS A 203 -9.59 -20.42 7.05
N LEU A 204 -8.53 -19.62 7.20
CA LEU A 204 -7.17 -20.08 7.40
C LEU A 204 -6.74 -19.87 8.85
N PRO A 205 -5.90 -20.76 9.40
CA PRO A 205 -5.33 -20.54 10.74
C PRO A 205 -4.30 -19.41 10.70
N LEU A 206 -4.13 -18.74 11.83
CA LEU A 206 -3.01 -17.84 12.06
C LEU A 206 -1.71 -18.65 12.16
N ALA A 207 -0.59 -18.08 11.70
CA ALA A 207 0.73 -18.69 11.84
C ALA A 207 1.31 -18.49 13.25
N TYR A 208 0.88 -17.43 13.95
CA TYR A 208 1.38 -17.06 15.27
C TYR A 208 0.27 -16.53 16.16
N GLN A 209 0.48 -16.59 17.47
CA GLN A 209 -0.41 -15.91 18.41
C GLN A 209 -0.38 -14.39 18.20
N PRO A 210 -1.53 -13.72 18.13
CA PRO A 210 -1.59 -12.27 17.95
C PRO A 210 -0.75 -11.52 18.99
N GLY A 211 0.08 -10.60 18.51
CA GLY A 211 0.97 -9.77 19.31
C GLY A 211 2.32 -10.39 19.68
N THR A 212 2.62 -11.62 19.27
CA THR A 212 3.85 -12.31 19.71
C THR A 212 4.99 -12.27 18.71
N THR A 213 4.67 -12.25 17.42
CA THR A 213 5.69 -12.40 16.35
C THR A 213 5.40 -11.44 15.23
N TRP A 214 6.44 -10.75 14.77
CA TRP A 214 6.37 -9.98 13.54
C TRP A 214 6.49 -10.93 12.35
N ASP A 215 5.46 -10.93 11.49
CA ASP A 215 5.50 -11.67 10.21
C ASP A 215 4.81 -10.81 9.15
N TYR A 216 5.55 -10.47 8.11
CA TYR A 216 5.04 -9.69 7.00
C TYR A 216 3.90 -10.43 6.30
N SER A 217 2.71 -9.82 6.22
CA SER A 217 1.48 -10.57 6.02
C SER A 217 0.37 -9.77 5.34
N HIS A 218 -0.80 -10.41 5.20
CA HIS A 218 -2.06 -9.80 4.78
C HIS A 218 -2.65 -8.78 5.77
N SER A 219 -1.93 -8.39 6.81
CA SER A 219 -2.43 -7.45 7.82
C SER A 219 -2.93 -6.13 7.20
N THR A 220 -2.20 -5.58 6.23
CA THR A 220 -2.60 -4.31 5.61
C THR A 220 -3.79 -4.49 4.66
N ASP A 221 -3.96 -5.67 4.06
CA ASP A 221 -5.17 -5.96 3.27
C ASP A 221 -6.42 -5.95 4.17
N VAL A 222 -6.32 -6.56 5.37
CA VAL A 222 -7.38 -6.52 6.40
C VAL A 222 -7.59 -5.09 6.90
N LEU A 223 -6.52 -4.30 7.05
CA LEU A 223 -6.61 -2.89 7.42
C LEU A 223 -7.36 -2.07 6.35
N GLY A 224 -7.13 -2.35 5.06
CA GLY A 224 -7.89 -1.76 3.97
C GLY A 224 -9.38 -2.08 4.08
N ARG A 225 -9.73 -3.34 4.40
CA ARG A 225 -11.12 -3.71 4.66
C ARG A 225 -11.70 -2.99 5.88
N LEU A 226 -10.91 -2.76 6.92
CA LEU A 226 -11.32 -1.98 8.09
C LEU A 226 -11.70 -0.55 7.69
N VAL A 227 -10.90 0.10 6.84
CA VAL A 227 -11.22 1.43 6.29
C VAL A 227 -12.56 1.41 5.59
N GLU A 228 -12.83 0.41 4.74
CA GLU A 228 -14.12 0.29 4.03
C GLU A 228 -15.30 0.15 4.98
N VAL A 229 -15.18 -0.71 6.00
CA VAL A 229 -16.27 -0.96 6.96
C VAL A 229 -16.59 0.29 7.77
N ILE A 230 -15.56 1.01 8.23
CA ILE A 230 -15.75 2.18 9.10
C ILE A 230 -16.22 3.41 8.29
N SER A 231 -15.64 3.63 7.11
CA SER A 231 -15.98 4.76 6.25
C SER A 231 -17.29 4.56 5.49
N ARG A 232 -17.69 3.31 5.24
CA ARG A 232 -18.77 2.91 4.34
C ARG A 232 -18.53 3.30 2.88
N GLN A 233 -17.28 3.43 2.51
CA GLN A 233 -16.80 3.69 1.14
C GLN A 233 -15.89 2.56 0.70
N SER A 234 -15.67 2.39 -0.61
CA SER A 234 -14.55 1.55 -1.06
C SER A 234 -13.22 2.17 -0.60
N LEU A 235 -12.19 1.35 -0.41
CA LEU A 235 -10.85 1.83 -0.06
C LEU A 235 -10.38 2.89 -1.06
N TYR A 236 -10.55 2.62 -2.36
CA TYR A 236 -10.20 3.56 -3.42
C TYR A 236 -10.92 4.90 -3.28
N GLN A 237 -12.25 4.87 -3.05
CA GLN A 237 -13.03 6.11 -2.92
C GLN A 237 -12.57 6.92 -1.71
N PHE A 238 -12.35 6.26 -0.57
CA PHE A 238 -11.87 6.93 0.64
C PHE A 238 -10.48 7.54 0.44
N GLU A 239 -9.53 6.77 -0.09
CA GLU A 239 -8.17 7.24 -0.34
C GLU A 239 -8.16 8.38 -1.36
N LYS A 240 -8.95 8.26 -2.44
CA LYS A 240 -9.08 9.31 -3.45
C LYS A 240 -9.56 10.63 -2.83
N GLU A 241 -10.68 10.60 -2.12
CA GLU A 241 -11.32 11.84 -1.61
C GLU A 241 -10.57 12.46 -0.43
N ARG A 242 -10.00 11.63 0.46
CA ARG A 242 -9.45 12.09 1.72
C ARG A 242 -7.93 12.28 1.70
N LEU A 243 -7.23 11.60 0.82
CA LEU A 243 -5.76 11.61 0.76
C LEU A 243 -5.24 12.10 -0.60
N LEU A 244 -5.64 11.47 -1.71
CA LEU A 244 -4.99 11.70 -3.00
C LEU A 244 -5.47 13.00 -3.67
N ASP A 245 -6.78 13.26 -3.71
CA ASP A 245 -7.31 14.50 -4.30
C ASP A 245 -6.84 15.75 -3.53
N PRO A 246 -6.85 15.79 -2.17
CA PRO A 246 -6.29 16.91 -1.41
C PRO A 246 -4.81 17.15 -1.68
N ASP A 247 -4.02 16.06 -1.85
CA ASP A 247 -2.60 16.12 -2.16
C ASP A 247 -2.33 16.32 -3.67
N ARG A 248 -3.39 16.35 -4.48
CA ARG A 248 -3.32 16.43 -5.95
C ARG A 248 -2.43 15.36 -6.59
N ASP A 249 -2.46 14.18 -6.02
CA ASP A 249 -1.79 12.99 -6.59
C ASP A 249 -2.65 12.36 -7.69
N GLU A 250 -2.74 13.03 -8.83
CA GLU A 250 -3.51 12.56 -9.99
C GLU A 250 -2.92 11.30 -10.62
N GLY A 251 -1.65 11.01 -10.36
CA GLY A 251 -0.95 9.84 -10.88
C GLY A 251 -1.15 8.58 -10.03
N HIS A 252 -1.68 8.70 -8.82
CA HIS A 252 -1.89 7.57 -7.93
C HIS A 252 -3.25 6.91 -8.22
N GLU A 253 -3.28 5.97 -9.14
CA GLU A 253 -4.42 5.06 -9.29
C GLU A 253 -4.18 3.82 -8.43
N LEU A 254 -4.88 3.71 -7.32
CA LEU A 254 -5.17 2.41 -6.73
C LEU A 254 -5.92 1.60 -7.78
N LEU A 255 -5.52 0.36 -8.01
CA LEU A 255 -6.14 -0.54 -8.97
C LEU A 255 -7.65 -0.35 -8.92
N ARG A 256 -8.22 0.24 -9.97
CA ARG A 256 -9.65 0.52 -10.08
C ARG A 256 -10.41 -0.73 -9.70
N ASP A 257 -11.41 -0.54 -8.87
CA ASP A 257 -12.45 -1.52 -8.60
C ASP A 257 -12.89 -2.14 -9.94
N ARG A 258 -12.68 -3.46 -10.09
CA ARG A 258 -12.86 -4.18 -11.36
C ARG A 258 -14.31 -4.30 -11.83
N GLN A 259 -15.22 -3.48 -11.34
CA GLN A 259 -16.57 -3.37 -11.87
C GLN A 259 -16.72 -2.43 -13.07
N GLY A 260 -15.66 -1.76 -13.48
CA GLY A 260 -15.63 -0.87 -14.64
C GLY A 260 -14.39 -1.07 -15.51
N GLN A 261 -14.45 -2.01 -16.45
CA GLN A 261 -13.54 -2.21 -17.59
C GLN A 261 -12.10 -2.58 -17.24
N ALA A 262 -11.85 -3.88 -17.18
CA ALA A 262 -10.54 -4.48 -17.25
C ALA A 262 -10.05 -4.47 -18.70
N GLU A 263 -9.00 -3.74 -18.99
CA GLU A 263 -8.08 -4.16 -20.03
C GLU A 263 -6.99 -5.04 -19.43
N PRO A 264 -6.71 -6.22 -20.02
CA PRO A 264 -5.80 -7.18 -19.43
C PRO A 264 -4.36 -6.87 -19.82
N HIS A 265 -3.65 -6.08 -19.05
CA HIS A 265 -2.19 -6.12 -19.09
C HIS A 265 -1.65 -7.26 -18.21
N ARG A 266 -2.17 -8.48 -18.48
CA ARG A 266 -1.49 -9.71 -18.07
C ARG A 266 -0.39 -9.99 -19.09
N ARG A 267 0.83 -9.53 -18.86
CA ARG A 267 2.02 -10.25 -19.28
C ARG A 267 2.88 -10.45 -18.06
N ALA A 268 2.88 -11.69 -17.59
CA ALA A 268 3.86 -12.16 -16.63
C ALA A 268 5.26 -11.87 -17.18
N LEU A 269 6.12 -11.33 -16.32
CA LEU A 269 7.56 -11.34 -16.60
C LEU A 269 7.98 -12.81 -16.75
N PRO A 270 8.78 -13.18 -17.74
CA PRO A 270 9.34 -14.52 -17.84
C PRO A 270 10.23 -14.76 -16.60
N ARG A 271 10.15 -15.99 -16.09
CA ARG A 271 10.98 -16.49 -14.99
C ARG A 271 12.45 -16.52 -15.40
#